data_8b879621b9365204427a88e60790855f
#
_entry.id   8b879621b9365204427a88e60790855f
#
_cell.length_a   1.000
_cell.length_b   1.000
_cell.length_c   1.000
_cell.angle_alpha   90.00
_cell.angle_beta   90.00
_cell.angle_gamma   90.00
#
_symmetry.space_group_name_H-M   'P 1'
#
loop_
_entity.id
_entity.type
_entity.pdbx_description
1 polymer ?
#
loop_
_entity_poly.entity_id
_entity_poly.type
_entity_poly.pdbx_seq_one_letter_code
_entity_poly.pdbx_strand_id
1 'polypeptide(L)'
;MDVEGPPDTLYDGEKFSLSFQFNARYPFDSPIVLFVGDNIPIHPHVYSNGHICLSILTEGWSPALSVESVCLSIMSMLASAKEKVSELNKY
;
A
#
# COMPACT_ATOMS: atom_id res chain seq x y z
N MET A 1 -8.86 -2.67 -7.04
CA MET A 1 -7.84 -2.39 -8.07
C MET A 1 -6.77 -3.46 -8.02
N ASP A 2 -6.50 -4.05 -9.15
CA ASP A 2 -5.46 -5.08 -9.22
C ASP A 2 -4.12 -4.43 -9.58
N VAL A 3 -3.09 -4.83 -8.88
CA VAL A 3 -1.73 -4.33 -9.11
C VAL A 3 -0.76 -5.50 -9.17
N GLU A 4 0.36 -5.29 -9.80
CA GLU A 4 1.40 -6.31 -9.93
C GLU A 4 2.68 -5.80 -9.28
N GLY A 5 3.41 -6.71 -8.63
CA GLY A 5 4.67 -6.36 -8.02
C GLY A 5 5.63 -5.79 -9.05
N PRO A 6 6.42 -4.76 -8.69
CA PRO A 6 7.32 -4.13 -9.65
C PRO A 6 8.36 -5.12 -10.17
N PRO A 7 8.78 -4.98 -11.45
CA PRO A 7 9.82 -5.87 -12.00
C PRO A 7 11.14 -5.68 -11.26
N ASP A 8 11.92 -6.74 -11.21
CA ASP A 8 13.26 -6.76 -10.57
C ASP A 8 13.22 -6.45 -9.06
N THR A 9 12.08 -6.72 -8.42
CA THR A 9 11.93 -6.58 -6.97
C THR A 9 11.59 -7.93 -6.36
N LEU A 10 11.54 -7.98 -5.02
CA LEU A 10 11.14 -9.19 -4.30
C LEU A 10 9.70 -9.62 -4.61
N TYR A 11 8.91 -8.73 -5.18
CA TYR A 11 7.48 -8.94 -5.48
C TYR A 11 7.22 -9.09 -6.97
N ASP A 12 8.28 -9.17 -7.77
CA ASP A 12 8.16 -9.33 -9.22
C ASP A 12 7.31 -10.57 -9.54
N GLY A 13 6.31 -10.37 -10.39
CA GLY A 13 5.41 -11.45 -10.80
C GLY A 13 4.27 -11.72 -9.85
N GLU A 14 4.26 -11.14 -8.67
CA GLU A 14 3.14 -11.32 -7.72
C GLU A 14 2.02 -10.34 -8.06
N LYS A 15 0.79 -10.79 -7.85
CA LYS A 15 -0.40 -9.98 -8.09
C LYS A 15 -1.11 -9.71 -6.78
N PHE A 16 -1.49 -8.46 -6.58
CA PHE A 16 -2.16 -7.99 -5.38
C PHE A 16 -3.42 -7.23 -5.74
N SER A 17 -4.35 -7.13 -4.80
CA SER A 17 -5.55 -6.32 -4.96
C SER A 17 -5.57 -5.24 -3.90
N LEU A 18 -5.94 -4.03 -4.29
CA LEU A 18 -6.08 -2.88 -3.39
C LEU A 18 -7.54 -2.47 -3.30
N SER A 19 -7.98 -2.14 -2.09
CA SER A 19 -9.29 -1.56 -1.85
C SER A 19 -9.11 -0.09 -1.46
N PHE A 20 -9.85 0.80 -2.14
CA PHE A 20 -9.87 2.22 -1.84
C PHE A 20 -11.24 2.57 -1.28
N GLN A 21 -11.27 3.13 -0.09
CA GLN A 21 -12.52 3.55 0.56
C GLN A 21 -12.48 5.05 0.78
N PHE A 22 -13.42 5.76 0.19
CA PHE A 22 -13.51 7.22 0.26
C PHE A 22 -14.65 7.62 1.20
N ASN A 23 -14.40 8.61 2.06
CA ASN A 23 -15.47 9.17 2.89
C ASN A 23 -16.02 10.45 2.27
N ALA A 24 -17.03 11.03 2.93
CA ALA A 24 -17.70 12.24 2.43
C ALA A 24 -16.79 13.48 2.42
N ARG A 25 -15.67 13.44 3.13
CA ARG A 25 -14.72 14.54 3.20
C ARG A 25 -13.61 14.46 2.15
N TYR A 26 -13.54 13.36 1.40
CA TYR A 26 -12.55 13.25 0.32
C TYR A 26 -12.74 14.42 -0.66
N PRO A 27 -11.69 15.10 -1.13
CA PRO A 27 -10.26 14.76 -1.01
C PRO A 27 -9.54 15.41 0.20
N PHE A 28 -10.27 16.00 1.12
CA PHE A 28 -9.63 16.59 2.31
C PHE A 28 -9.11 15.53 3.26
N ASP A 29 -9.88 14.46 3.42
CA ASP A 29 -9.43 13.28 4.15
C ASP A 29 -8.83 12.27 3.16
N SER A 30 -7.77 11.61 3.58
CA SER A 30 -7.17 10.51 2.82
C SER A 30 -8.17 9.37 2.64
N PRO A 31 -8.14 8.67 1.50
CA PRO A 31 -8.87 7.40 1.41
C PRO A 31 -8.25 6.37 2.33
N ILE A 32 -9.04 5.37 2.71
CA ILE A 32 -8.52 4.18 3.38
C ILE A 32 -8.09 3.22 2.28
N VAL A 33 -6.82 2.83 2.30
CA VAL A 33 -6.26 1.95 1.27
C VAL A 33 -5.71 0.71 1.94
N LEU A 34 -6.19 -0.45 1.50
CA LEU A 34 -5.83 -1.74 2.08
C LEU A 34 -5.46 -2.71 0.96
N PHE A 35 -4.52 -3.59 1.23
CA PHE A 35 -4.39 -4.81 0.42
C PHE A 35 -5.50 -5.77 0.83
N VAL A 36 -6.18 -6.36 -0.15
CA VAL A 36 -7.28 -7.30 0.08
C VAL A 36 -7.05 -8.55 -0.75
N GLY A 37 -7.85 -9.58 -0.45
CA GLY A 37 -7.76 -10.85 -1.18
C GLY A 37 -6.81 -11.84 -0.50
N ASP A 38 -6.46 -12.89 -1.24
CA ASP A 38 -5.70 -14.01 -0.68
C ASP A 38 -4.20 -13.78 -0.62
N ASN A 39 -3.69 -12.81 -1.38
CA ASN A 39 -2.26 -12.54 -1.44
C ASN A 39 -1.96 -11.13 -0.91
N ILE A 40 -1.54 -11.08 0.35
CA ILE A 40 -1.12 -9.84 0.99
C ILE A 40 0.41 -9.81 0.97
N PRO A 41 1.04 -8.73 0.46
CA PRO A 41 2.50 -8.70 0.41
C PRO A 41 3.11 -8.75 1.80
N ILE A 42 4.17 -9.53 1.94
CA ILE A 42 4.95 -9.59 3.18
C ILE A 42 5.98 -8.47 3.11
N HIS A 43 5.77 -7.43 3.91
CA HIS A 43 6.58 -6.22 3.88
C HIS A 43 6.60 -5.59 5.27
N PRO A 44 7.71 -4.96 5.68
CA PRO A 44 7.78 -4.32 7.00
C PRO A 44 6.72 -3.25 7.25
N HIS A 45 6.18 -2.63 6.20
CA HIS A 45 5.16 -1.59 6.31
C HIS A 45 3.76 -2.07 5.98
N VAL A 46 3.56 -3.37 5.86
CA VAL A 46 2.23 -3.95 5.57
C VAL A 46 1.88 -4.95 6.65
N TYR A 47 0.73 -4.75 7.30
CA TYR A 47 0.19 -5.70 8.27
C TYR A 47 -0.43 -6.89 7.55
N SER A 48 -0.49 -8.03 8.24
CA SER A 48 -1.06 -9.24 7.64
C SER A 48 -2.54 -9.08 7.26
N ASN A 49 -3.24 -8.14 7.88
CA ASN A 49 -4.63 -7.84 7.55
C ASN A 49 -4.78 -6.87 6.37
N GLY A 50 -3.67 -6.49 5.72
CA GLY A 50 -3.69 -5.62 4.55
C GLY A 50 -3.52 -4.14 4.83
N HIS A 51 -3.50 -3.72 6.09
CA HIS A 51 -3.26 -2.31 6.41
C HIS A 51 -1.84 -1.90 6.02
N ILE A 52 -1.71 -0.66 5.53
CA ILE A 52 -0.45 -0.14 5.00
C ILE A 52 0.01 1.02 5.87
N CYS A 53 1.24 0.94 6.38
CA CYS A 53 1.88 2.02 7.12
C CYS A 53 2.64 2.92 6.14
N LEU A 54 1.99 3.98 5.67
CA LEU A 54 2.54 4.86 4.66
C LEU A 54 2.15 6.30 5.01
N SER A 55 3.13 7.19 5.16
CA SER A 55 2.90 8.56 5.62
C SER A 55 1.96 9.35 4.70
N ILE A 56 2.01 9.10 3.40
CA ILE A 56 1.13 9.77 2.44
C ILE A 56 -0.36 9.51 2.72
N LEU A 57 -0.67 8.42 3.42
CA LEU A 57 -2.06 8.07 3.78
C LEU A 57 -2.47 8.61 5.14
N THR A 58 -1.59 9.27 5.85
CA THR A 58 -1.85 9.84 7.16
C THR A 58 -1.46 11.31 7.18
N GLU A 59 -0.39 11.64 7.86
CA GLU A 59 0.06 13.03 8.06
C GLU A 59 0.56 13.69 6.78
N GLY A 60 1.01 12.91 5.82
CA GLY A 60 1.49 13.41 4.53
C GLY A 60 0.41 13.57 3.47
N TRP A 61 -0.85 13.29 3.81
CA TRP A 61 -1.94 13.43 2.85
C TRP A 61 -2.20 14.89 2.50
N SER A 62 -2.56 15.11 1.24
CA SER A 62 -2.94 16.43 0.74
C SER A 62 -4.06 16.27 -0.28
N PRO A 63 -5.03 17.20 -0.35
CA PRO A 63 -6.08 17.15 -1.37
C PRO A 63 -5.58 17.19 -2.81
N ALA A 64 -4.33 17.60 -3.01
CA ALA A 64 -3.72 17.61 -4.35
C ALA A 64 -3.27 16.22 -4.80
N LEU A 65 -3.21 15.26 -3.90
CA LEU A 65 -2.81 13.89 -4.23
C LEU A 65 -3.95 13.14 -4.89
N SER A 66 -3.59 12.21 -5.78
CA SER A 66 -4.55 11.39 -6.51
C SER A 66 -4.39 9.92 -6.16
N VAL A 67 -5.35 9.10 -6.59
CA VAL A 67 -5.24 7.64 -6.47
C VAL A 67 -3.96 7.15 -7.15
N GLU A 68 -3.61 7.73 -8.29
CA GLU A 68 -2.39 7.39 -9.00
C GLU A 68 -1.14 7.67 -8.16
N SER A 69 -1.11 8.81 -7.47
CA SER A 69 0.01 9.16 -6.58
C SER A 69 0.15 8.13 -5.45
N VAL A 70 -0.98 7.71 -4.88
CA VAL A 70 -0.99 6.70 -3.82
C VAL A 70 -0.46 5.37 -4.35
N CYS A 71 -0.91 4.94 -5.52
CA CYS A 71 -0.45 3.69 -6.12
C CYS A 71 1.05 3.72 -6.40
N LEU A 72 1.57 4.83 -6.92
CA LEU A 72 2.99 4.99 -7.17
C LEU A 72 3.79 4.90 -5.86
N SER A 73 3.28 5.51 -4.80
CA SER A 73 3.94 5.46 -3.49
C SER A 73 3.97 4.03 -2.94
N ILE A 74 2.88 3.29 -3.10
CA ILE A 74 2.80 1.89 -2.66
C ILE A 74 3.78 1.03 -3.46
N MET A 75 3.84 1.22 -4.77
CA MET A 75 4.76 0.47 -5.61
C MET A 75 6.22 0.79 -5.26
N SER A 76 6.52 2.05 -4.98
CA SER A 76 7.87 2.46 -4.54
C SER A 76 8.22 1.83 -3.21
N MET A 77 7.27 1.76 -2.28
CA MET A 77 7.47 1.10 -1.00
C MET A 77 7.82 -0.38 -1.20
N LEU A 78 7.08 -1.08 -2.05
CA LEU A 78 7.38 -2.49 -2.35
C LEU A 78 8.75 -2.64 -2.98
N ALA A 79 9.10 -1.74 -3.91
CA ALA A 79 10.38 -1.80 -4.61
C ALA A 79 11.58 -1.55 -3.69
N SER A 80 11.38 -0.81 -2.61
CA SER A 80 12.47 -0.48 -1.68
C SER A 80 12.79 -1.60 -0.70
N ALA A 81 11.96 -2.63 -0.61
CA ALA A 81 12.18 -3.73 0.33
C ALA A 81 13.36 -4.58 -0.08
N LYS A 82 14.22 -4.91 0.88
CA LYS A 82 15.38 -5.78 0.68
C LYS A 82 15.12 -7.20 1.16
N GLU A 83 14.13 -7.37 2.03
CA GLU A 83 13.74 -8.65 2.59
C GLU A 83 12.23 -8.70 2.77
N LYS A 84 11.65 -9.88 2.59
CA LYS A 84 10.24 -10.13 2.87
C LYS A 84 10.07 -10.47 4.34
N VAL A 85 10.04 -9.44 5.19
CA VAL A 85 9.80 -9.61 6.63
C VAL A 85 8.61 -8.75 7.04
N SER A 86 7.89 -9.21 8.04
CA SER A 86 6.70 -8.53 8.54
C SER A 86 6.98 -7.99 9.94
N GLU A 87 7.67 -6.86 10.02
CA GLU A 87 8.03 -6.27 11.30
C GLU A 87 6.84 -5.73 12.06
N LEU A 88 5.81 -5.26 11.33
CA LEU A 88 4.61 -4.70 11.96
C LEU A 88 3.75 -5.77 12.66
N ASN A 89 3.94 -7.04 12.31
CA ASN A 89 3.18 -8.15 12.89
C ASN A 89 4.04 -9.01 13.82
N LYS A 90 5.15 -8.48 14.26
CA LYS A 90 6.13 -9.22 15.06
C LYS A 90 5.64 -9.48 16.48
N TYR A 91 4.74 -8.65 16.97
CA TYR A 91 4.24 -8.72 18.34
C TYR A 91 2.73 -8.81 18.39
#